data_98d8f3634a24fa91b95dedfc54585585
#
_entry.id   98d8f3634a24fa91b95dedfc54585585
#
_cell.length_a   1.000
_cell.length_b   1.000
_cell.length_c   1.000
_cell.angle_alpha   90.00
_cell.angle_beta   90.00
_cell.angle_gamma   90.00
#
_symmetry.space_group_name_H-M   'P 1'
#
loop_
_entity.id
_entity.type
_entity.pdbx_description
1 polymer ?
#
loop_
_entity_poly.entity_id
_entity_poly.type
_entity_poly.pdbx_seq_one_letter_code
_entity_poly.pdbx_strand_id
1 'polypeptide(L)'
;MERLVGSEMCIRDRFIDNIFFYKKKYYGFIDFYFSANDFLAYELATCVNALCFKKRNKIFILDKTKSSQLLKGYQSVRKLNYKEKSNFNTLCRGSALRYLLTRSYDYLNTPKKALIKIKDPKEYLDKLNFHRKLNSFKDYS
;
A
#
# COMPACT_ATOMS: atom_id res chain seq x y z
N MET A 1 19.33 23.72 -0.58
CA MET A 1 18.69 22.40 -0.51
C MET A 1 17.19 22.60 -0.43
N GLU A 2 16.48 22.55 -1.54
CA GLU A 2 15.02 22.61 -1.51
C GLU A 2 14.49 21.39 -0.78
N ARG A 3 13.85 21.61 0.35
CA ARG A 3 13.13 20.59 1.08
C ARG A 3 12.03 20.05 0.14
N LEU A 4 12.13 18.79 -0.27
CA LEU A 4 11.06 18.14 -1.03
C LEU A 4 9.77 18.29 -0.22
N VAL A 5 8.90 19.21 -0.66
CA VAL A 5 7.64 19.50 0.00
C VAL A 5 6.82 18.22 0.06
N GLY A 6 6.55 17.72 1.28
CA GLY A 6 5.75 16.53 1.51
C GLY A 6 6.52 15.23 1.71
N SER A 7 7.83 15.28 2.04
CA SER A 7 8.56 14.12 2.51
C SER A 7 8.66 14.16 4.04
N GLU A 8 8.13 13.17 4.70
CA GLU A 8 8.21 12.95 6.14
C GLU A 8 8.45 11.47 6.42
N MET A 9 8.60 11.10 7.68
CA MET A 9 8.80 9.71 8.06
C MET A 9 7.57 8.88 7.67
N CYS A 10 7.76 7.94 6.75
CA CYS A 10 6.78 6.97 6.32
C CYS A 10 7.09 5.60 6.94
N ILE A 11 6.08 4.92 7.46
CA ILE A 11 6.25 3.59 8.09
C ILE A 11 6.57 2.54 7.02
N ARG A 12 6.08 2.73 5.80
CA ARG A 12 6.32 1.90 4.59
C ARG A 12 5.84 0.45 4.66
N ASP A 13 5.27 0.02 5.78
CA ASP A 13 4.84 -1.37 6.00
C ASP A 13 3.52 -1.44 6.79
N ARG A 14 2.51 -0.68 6.33
CA ARG A 14 1.18 -0.67 6.96
C ARG A 14 0.31 -1.83 6.47
N PHE A 15 0.75 -3.03 6.72
CA PHE A 15 -0.09 -4.22 6.52
C PHE A 15 -1.09 -4.37 7.66
N ILE A 16 -2.13 -5.15 7.40
CA ILE A 16 -3.18 -5.43 8.40
C ILE A 16 -2.59 -6.04 9.67
N ASP A 17 -1.51 -6.80 9.54
CA ASP A 17 -0.79 -7.45 10.65
C ASP A 17 -0.10 -6.43 11.56
N ASN A 18 0.16 -5.20 11.08
CA ASN A 18 0.86 -4.13 11.80
C ASN A 18 -0.11 -3.07 12.34
N ILE A 19 -1.42 -3.29 12.22
CA ILE A 19 -2.46 -2.37 12.68
C ILE A 19 -3.23 -3.02 13.83
N PHE A 20 -3.22 -2.38 14.99
CA PHE A 20 -3.89 -2.89 16.18
C PHE A 20 -5.24 -2.23 16.41
N PHE A 21 -6.23 -3.05 16.69
CA PHE A 21 -7.56 -2.65 17.12
C PHE A 21 -7.85 -3.22 18.51
N TYR A 22 -8.40 -2.39 19.39
CA TYR A 22 -8.93 -2.81 20.68
C TYR A 22 -10.41 -2.44 20.76
N LYS A 23 -11.28 -3.38 21.10
CA LYS A 23 -12.75 -3.20 21.16
C LYS A 23 -13.31 -2.53 19.89
N LYS A 24 -12.85 -2.97 18.70
CA LYS A 24 -13.22 -2.43 17.37
C LYS A 24 -12.79 -0.97 17.11
N LYS A 25 -11.96 -0.39 17.97
CA LYS A 25 -11.37 0.94 17.76
C LYS A 25 -9.90 0.78 17.38
N TYR A 26 -9.42 1.68 16.50
CA TYR A 26 -8.00 1.78 16.21
C TYR A 26 -7.24 2.07 17.50
N TYR A 27 -6.16 1.34 17.73
CA TYR A 27 -5.32 1.47 18.92
C TYR A 27 -3.91 1.97 18.58
N GLY A 28 -3.31 1.45 17.52
CA GLY A 28 -1.98 1.88 17.11
C GLY A 28 -1.38 1.06 15.98
N PHE A 29 -0.19 1.48 15.57
CA PHE A 29 0.68 0.77 14.65
C PHE A 29 1.87 0.17 15.37
N ILE A 30 2.41 -0.92 14.84
CA ILE A 30 3.69 -1.52 15.24
C ILE A 30 4.55 -1.74 14.01
N ASP A 31 5.80 -2.20 14.24
CA ASP A 31 6.77 -2.54 13.21
C ASP A 31 7.19 -1.35 12.33
N PHE A 32 7.94 -0.45 12.94
CA PHE A 32 8.53 0.72 12.28
C PHE A 32 9.90 0.43 11.65
N TYR A 33 10.28 -0.84 11.50
CA TYR A 33 11.63 -1.25 11.13
C TYR A 33 12.07 -0.72 9.75
N PHE A 34 11.13 -0.60 8.83
CA PHE A 34 11.37 -0.08 7.47
C PHE A 34 10.99 1.41 7.31
N SER A 35 10.79 2.11 8.41
CA SER A 35 10.48 3.55 8.36
C SER A 35 11.60 4.33 7.69
N ALA A 36 11.25 5.25 6.82
CA ALA A 36 12.19 6.10 6.11
C ALA A 36 11.55 7.46 5.77
N ASN A 37 12.37 8.45 5.48
CA ASN A 37 11.90 9.68 4.88
C ASN A 37 11.52 9.40 3.41
N ASP A 38 10.25 9.56 3.09
CA ASP A 38 9.70 9.26 1.77
C ASP A 38 8.52 10.18 1.46
N PHE A 39 7.99 10.09 0.25
CA PHE A 39 6.79 10.82 -0.13
C PHE A 39 5.58 10.34 0.67
N LEU A 40 4.87 11.25 1.33
CA LEU A 40 3.67 10.91 2.10
C LEU A 40 2.58 10.23 1.25
N ALA A 41 2.46 10.63 -0.01
CA ALA A 41 1.54 9.99 -0.94
C ALA A 41 1.95 8.54 -1.29
N TYR A 42 3.23 8.18 -1.17
CA TYR A 42 3.69 6.79 -1.33
C TYR A 42 3.23 5.89 -0.17
N GLU A 43 3.25 6.42 1.05
CA GLU A 43 2.67 5.74 2.20
C GLU A 43 1.18 5.43 2.01
N LEU A 44 0.43 6.42 1.52
CA LEU A 44 -0.99 6.25 1.22
C LEU A 44 -1.22 5.22 0.09
N ALA A 45 -0.38 5.22 -0.95
CA ALA A 45 -0.40 4.24 -2.02
C ALA A 45 -0.12 2.81 -1.50
N THR A 46 0.80 2.68 -0.54
CA THR A 46 1.08 1.41 0.15
C THR A 46 -0.13 0.94 0.95
N CYS A 47 -0.81 1.84 1.66
CA CYS A 47 -2.05 1.53 2.37
C CYS A 47 -3.16 1.07 1.41
N VAL A 48 -3.32 1.70 0.25
CA VAL A 48 -4.28 1.25 -0.78
C VAL A 48 -3.98 -0.18 -1.21
N ASN A 49 -2.72 -0.49 -1.51
CA ASN A 49 -2.30 -1.83 -1.89
C ASN A 49 -2.54 -2.88 -0.79
N ALA A 50 -2.27 -2.53 0.46
CA ALA A 50 -2.36 -3.47 1.57
C ALA A 50 -3.80 -3.71 2.04
N LEU A 51 -4.65 -2.66 2.06
CA LEU A 51 -5.92 -2.66 2.78
C LEU A 51 -7.15 -2.60 1.87
N CYS A 52 -7.01 -2.09 0.64
CA CYS A 52 -8.15 -1.79 -0.22
C CYS A 52 -8.38 -2.81 -1.34
N PHE A 53 -7.69 -3.96 -1.33
CA PHE A 53 -7.93 -5.05 -2.27
C PHE A 53 -8.68 -6.20 -1.62
N LYS A 54 -9.53 -6.84 -2.40
CA LYS A 54 -10.23 -8.07 -2.02
C LYS A 54 -10.06 -9.14 -3.09
N LYS A 55 -10.04 -10.39 -2.68
CA LYS A 55 -9.96 -11.54 -3.59
C LYS A 55 -11.34 -11.87 -4.12
N ARG A 56 -11.49 -11.92 -5.44
CA ARG A 56 -12.70 -12.35 -6.14
C ARG A 56 -12.31 -13.27 -7.29
N ASN A 57 -12.88 -14.48 -7.32
CA ASN A 57 -12.57 -15.50 -8.36
C ASN A 57 -11.06 -15.71 -8.55
N LYS A 58 -10.32 -15.86 -7.44
CA LYS A 58 -8.85 -16.05 -7.40
C LYS A 58 -8.01 -14.86 -7.87
N ILE A 59 -8.60 -13.72 -8.20
CA ILE A 59 -7.92 -12.49 -8.61
C ILE A 59 -8.14 -11.39 -7.57
N PHE A 60 -7.13 -10.55 -7.34
CA PHE A 60 -7.25 -9.39 -6.46
C PHE A 60 -7.75 -8.17 -7.24
N ILE A 61 -8.85 -7.60 -6.78
CA ILE A 61 -9.48 -6.39 -7.32
C ILE A 61 -9.61 -5.31 -6.27
N LEU A 62 -9.55 -4.05 -6.67
CA LEU A 62 -9.73 -2.91 -5.78
C LEU A 62 -11.16 -2.88 -5.22
N ASP A 63 -11.27 -2.76 -3.91
CA ASP A 63 -12.50 -2.40 -3.22
C ASP A 63 -12.62 -0.87 -3.21
N LYS A 64 -13.39 -0.34 -4.14
CA LYS A 64 -13.57 1.12 -4.29
C LYS A 64 -14.12 1.78 -3.03
N THR A 65 -15.00 1.12 -2.31
CA THR A 65 -15.56 1.65 -1.06
C THR A 65 -14.46 1.86 -0.02
N LYS A 66 -13.62 0.85 0.21
CA LYS A 66 -12.49 0.96 1.14
C LYS A 66 -11.49 2.02 0.68
N SER A 67 -11.15 2.03 -0.60
CA SER A 67 -10.21 3.00 -1.16
C SER A 67 -10.73 4.43 -1.01
N SER A 68 -11.99 4.68 -1.37
CA SER A 68 -12.63 5.99 -1.19
C SER A 68 -12.65 6.45 0.28
N GLN A 69 -13.00 5.55 1.19
CA GLN A 69 -13.01 5.85 2.63
C GLN A 69 -11.61 6.17 3.15
N LEU A 70 -10.60 5.39 2.77
CA LEU A 70 -9.21 5.63 3.14
C LEU A 70 -8.74 7.01 2.62
N LEU A 71 -8.97 7.31 1.35
CA LEU A 71 -8.58 8.57 0.74
C LEU A 71 -9.30 9.77 1.35
N LYS A 72 -10.60 9.64 1.67
CA LYS A 72 -11.38 10.68 2.35
C LYS A 72 -10.85 10.90 3.77
N GLY A 73 -10.63 9.83 4.53
CA GLY A 73 -10.08 9.90 5.88
C GLY A 73 -8.70 10.56 5.90
N TYR A 74 -7.80 10.18 4.99
CA TYR A 74 -6.49 10.83 4.88
C TYR A 74 -6.63 12.32 4.54
N GLN A 75 -7.45 12.66 3.55
CA GLN A 75 -7.62 14.05 3.09
C GLN A 75 -8.40 14.93 4.09
N SER A 76 -9.07 14.37 5.09
CA SER A 76 -9.65 15.15 6.19
C SER A 76 -8.59 15.76 7.10
N VAL A 77 -7.42 15.13 7.18
CA VAL A 77 -6.27 15.60 7.98
C VAL A 77 -5.26 16.36 7.11
N ARG A 78 -4.92 15.81 5.94
CA ARG A 78 -3.94 16.39 5.02
C ARG A 78 -4.44 16.31 3.57
N LYS A 79 -4.60 17.45 2.91
CA LYS A 79 -5.00 17.50 1.51
C LYS A 79 -3.85 17.05 0.59
N LEU A 80 -4.16 16.18 -0.36
CA LEU A 80 -3.25 15.85 -1.45
C LEU A 80 -3.20 17.02 -2.45
N ASN A 81 -1.99 17.43 -2.80
CA ASN A 81 -1.78 18.46 -3.82
C ASN A 81 -1.96 17.88 -5.25
N TYR A 82 -1.89 18.75 -6.25
CA TYR A 82 -2.08 18.35 -7.65
C TYR A 82 -1.05 17.31 -8.10
N LYS A 83 0.24 17.51 -7.77
CA LYS A 83 1.33 16.60 -8.16
C LYS A 83 1.16 15.22 -7.51
N GLU A 84 0.74 15.15 -6.26
CA GLU A 84 0.48 13.90 -5.57
C GLU A 84 -0.69 13.14 -6.21
N LYS A 85 -1.78 13.83 -6.55
CA LYS A 85 -2.93 13.22 -7.23
C LYS A 85 -2.59 12.76 -8.65
N SER A 86 -1.88 13.56 -9.43
CA SER A 86 -1.51 13.21 -10.80
C SER A 86 -0.55 12.02 -10.87
N ASN A 87 0.31 11.84 -9.87
CA ASN A 87 1.27 10.75 -9.80
C ASN A 87 0.81 9.57 -8.90
N PHE A 88 -0.38 9.62 -8.33
CA PHE A 88 -0.84 8.62 -7.36
C PHE A 88 -0.87 7.20 -7.94
N ASN A 89 -1.30 7.05 -9.19
CA ASN A 89 -1.27 5.75 -9.88
C ASN A 89 0.16 5.20 -10.01
N THR A 90 1.12 6.06 -10.37
CA THR A 90 2.54 5.68 -10.44
C THR A 90 3.07 5.22 -9.09
N LEU A 91 2.70 5.90 -8.00
CA LEU A 91 3.07 5.51 -6.64
C LEU A 91 2.45 4.16 -6.24
N CYS A 92 1.18 3.92 -6.57
CA CYS A 92 0.52 2.64 -6.34
C CYS A 92 1.20 1.50 -7.12
N ARG A 93 1.58 1.73 -8.37
CA ARG A 93 2.32 0.77 -9.19
C ARG A 93 3.71 0.50 -8.62
N GLY A 94 4.44 1.55 -8.22
CA GLY A 94 5.76 1.44 -7.59
C GLY A 94 5.71 0.63 -6.30
N SER A 95 4.74 0.91 -5.43
CA SER A 95 4.51 0.12 -4.22
C SER A 95 4.18 -1.33 -4.54
N ALA A 96 3.26 -1.59 -5.48
CA ALA A 96 2.91 -2.96 -5.86
C ALA A 96 4.10 -3.73 -6.44
N LEU A 97 4.91 -3.08 -7.28
CA LEU A 97 6.13 -3.68 -7.84
C LEU A 97 7.15 -4.04 -6.75
N ARG A 98 7.39 -3.11 -5.81
CA ARG A 98 8.30 -3.36 -4.68
C ARG A 98 7.91 -4.63 -3.92
N TYR A 99 6.65 -4.76 -3.54
CA TYR A 99 6.19 -5.93 -2.78
C TYR A 99 6.12 -7.21 -3.63
N LEU A 100 5.84 -7.09 -4.93
CA LEU A 100 5.96 -8.22 -5.86
C LEU A 100 7.39 -8.77 -5.85
N LEU A 101 8.40 -7.91 -6.00
CA LEU A 101 9.80 -8.30 -6.01
C LEU A 101 10.25 -8.90 -4.66
N THR A 102 9.91 -8.27 -3.55
CA THR A 102 10.23 -8.76 -2.21
C THR A 102 9.64 -10.15 -1.98
N ARG A 103 8.34 -10.32 -2.27
CA ARG A 103 7.69 -11.63 -2.11
C ARG A 103 8.20 -12.69 -3.07
N SER A 104 8.58 -12.30 -4.29
CA SER A 104 9.19 -13.23 -5.25
C SER A 104 10.57 -13.68 -4.75
N TYR A 105 11.35 -12.77 -4.19
CA TYR A 105 12.63 -13.11 -3.58
C TYR A 105 12.44 -14.09 -2.41
N ASP A 106 11.52 -13.80 -1.50
CA ASP A 106 11.22 -14.67 -0.35
C ASP A 106 10.71 -16.05 -0.81
N TYR A 107 9.85 -16.08 -1.83
CA TYR A 107 9.32 -17.32 -2.39
C TYR A 107 10.42 -18.23 -2.95
N LEU A 108 11.44 -17.66 -3.60
CA LEU A 108 12.54 -18.39 -4.21
C LEU A 108 13.62 -18.80 -3.20
N ASN A 109 13.84 -18.01 -2.15
CA ASN A 109 14.98 -18.15 -1.25
C ASN A 109 14.64 -18.68 0.14
N THR A 110 13.36 -18.77 0.52
CA THR A 110 12.98 -19.29 1.83
C THR A 110 13.03 -20.81 1.84
N PRO A 111 13.79 -21.43 2.78
CA PRO A 111 13.86 -22.89 2.90
C PRO A 111 12.48 -23.49 3.15
N LYS A 112 12.17 -24.64 2.52
CA LYS A 112 10.88 -25.34 2.70
C LYS A 112 10.58 -25.76 4.16
N LYS A 113 11.61 -25.86 5.00
CA LYS A 113 11.50 -26.19 6.44
C LYS A 113 11.32 -24.97 7.34
N ALA A 114 11.29 -23.75 6.79
CA ALA A 114 11.09 -22.54 7.58
C ALA A 114 9.67 -22.52 8.15
N LEU A 115 9.53 -22.15 9.42
CA LEU A 115 8.23 -22.01 10.12
C LEU A 115 7.44 -20.78 9.65
N ILE A 116 7.94 -20.05 8.64
CA ILE A 116 7.34 -18.82 8.15
C ILE A 116 6.42 -19.14 6.96
N LYS A 117 5.19 -18.65 7.01
CA LYS A 117 4.25 -18.76 5.91
C LYS A 117 4.65 -17.77 4.79
N ILE A 118 5.18 -18.31 3.71
CA ILE A 118 5.55 -17.52 2.52
C ILE A 118 4.27 -16.97 1.90
N LYS A 119 4.23 -15.64 1.69
CA LYS A 119 3.11 -14.96 1.02
C LYS A 119 3.26 -15.09 -0.50
N ASP A 120 2.18 -15.48 -1.19
CA ASP A 120 2.18 -15.67 -2.64
C ASP A 120 2.44 -14.34 -3.36
N PRO A 121 3.48 -14.24 -4.21
CA PRO A 121 3.76 -13.03 -4.99
C PRO A 121 2.67 -12.69 -6.00
N LYS A 122 1.85 -13.68 -6.43
CA LYS A 122 0.76 -13.49 -7.37
C LYS A 122 -0.25 -12.42 -6.93
N GLU A 123 -0.47 -12.27 -5.62
CA GLU A 123 -1.32 -11.21 -5.07
C GLU A 123 -0.87 -9.81 -5.56
N TYR A 124 0.43 -9.52 -5.49
CA TYR A 124 0.94 -8.21 -5.90
C TYR A 124 1.11 -8.08 -7.42
N LEU A 125 1.26 -9.19 -8.14
CA LEU A 125 1.18 -9.19 -9.60
C LEU A 125 -0.23 -8.78 -10.06
N ASP A 126 -1.28 -9.33 -9.45
CA ASP A 126 -2.67 -8.98 -9.76
C ASP A 126 -2.94 -7.49 -9.46
N LYS A 127 -2.46 -6.98 -8.31
CA LYS A 127 -2.58 -5.57 -7.93
C LYS A 127 -1.86 -4.64 -8.91
N LEU A 128 -0.63 -4.99 -9.29
CA LEU A 128 0.14 -4.23 -10.28
C LEU A 128 -0.58 -4.17 -11.63
N ASN A 129 -1.07 -5.31 -12.10
CA ASN A 129 -1.81 -5.39 -13.35
C ASN A 129 -3.14 -4.62 -13.29
N PHE A 130 -3.78 -4.59 -12.13
CA PHE A 130 -4.96 -3.76 -11.91
C PHE A 130 -4.63 -2.27 -12.04
N HIS A 131 -3.60 -1.78 -11.35
CA HIS A 131 -3.19 -0.38 -11.42
C HIS A 131 -2.78 0.06 -12.83
N ARG A 132 -2.20 -0.85 -13.64
CA ARG A 132 -1.83 -0.54 -15.03
C ARG A 132 -3.02 -0.22 -15.94
N LYS A 133 -4.23 -0.59 -15.54
CA LYS A 133 -5.48 -0.32 -16.27
C LYS A 133 -6.14 1.00 -15.86
N LEU A 134 -5.67 1.62 -14.77
CA LEU A 134 -6.21 2.87 -14.26
C LEU A 134 -5.44 4.07 -14.84
N ASN A 135 -6.15 5.17 -15.08
CA ASN A 135 -5.57 6.34 -15.72
C ASN A 135 -5.59 7.59 -14.82
N SER A 136 -6.39 7.61 -13.77
CA SER A 136 -6.56 8.81 -12.95
C SER A 136 -6.72 8.51 -11.45
N PHE A 137 -6.49 9.54 -10.63
CA PHE A 137 -6.76 9.51 -9.20
C PHE A 137 -8.24 9.19 -8.88
N LYS A 138 -9.17 9.63 -9.75
CA LYS A 138 -10.61 9.39 -9.57
C LYS A 138 -10.99 7.91 -9.64
N ASP A 139 -10.14 7.08 -10.24
CA ASP A 139 -10.39 5.64 -10.31
C ASP A 139 -10.27 4.95 -8.95
N TYR A 140 -9.63 5.61 -7.97
CA TYR A 140 -9.45 5.14 -6.59
C TYR A 140 -10.51 5.67 -5.61
N SER A 141 -11.27 6.68 -5.98
CA SER A 141 -12.24 7.37 -5.10
C SER A 141 -13.69 7.04 -5.41
#